data_95521e9a0a015450fac64f630fd18106
#
_entry.id   95521e9a0a015450fac64f630fd18106
#
_cell.length_a   1.000
_cell.length_b   1.000
_cell.length_c   1.000
_cell.angle_alpha   90.00
_cell.angle_beta   90.00
_cell.angle_gamma   90.00
#
_symmetry.space_group_name_H-M   'P 1'
#
loop_
_entity.id
_entity.type
_entity.pdbx_description
1 polymer ?
#
loop_
_entity_poly.entity_id
_entity_poly.type
_entity_poly.pdbx_seq_one_letter_code
_entity_poly.pdbx_strand_id
1 'polypeptide(L)'
;MNYASIAPELAKYCTDMGYTHIELMPLTEYPYPGSWGYQVTGYFAPTSRYGTPDEFAEFIDTLHNAGIGVVMDWVPAHFPRDEHGLAEFDGTRLFECKEERMASHPEWGTLIFDYDMPEVQSFLISSACFFFEKYHIDGIRVDAVSSMLYLNYGRKEGEYTKNRDGGNINLGAVSFLKKLNTAVLSSFPGAVTIAEESTAYPMVTMPPSVGGLGFSFKWDMGYMHDTLDYFSTDPLFRKGNHNKLTFSMMYAFSENFILAYSHDEVVHGKKSMLDKMFGSYEQKFATLRALYGYQFAHPGKKLCFMGSEFGQFIEWNYRQELDWLLLDYPMHEKLREYYAALNKLYRACPALYEVDKSWVGFKWLNVNDSALSSIAFLRSAKPESESYLVCACNFIPNEHRGFVIGLPQPGTLREVLSSDDVKFGGDGLHNSKIIHSRDIGFDDLPYSTVIDLPPLSTVYFEYIPERMADKNEKAVQKHSK
;
A
#
# COMPACT_ATOMS: atom_id res chain seq x y z
N MET A 1 -19.31 -18.34 -6.95
CA MET A 1 -18.70 -18.50 -5.61
C MET A 1 -19.53 -17.78 -4.57
N ASN A 2 -19.59 -18.28 -3.36
CA ASN A 2 -20.24 -17.64 -2.20
C ASN A 2 -19.24 -17.61 -1.03
N TYR A 3 -19.63 -17.00 0.10
CA TYR A 3 -18.77 -16.87 1.28
C TYR A 3 -18.17 -18.22 1.72
N ALA A 4 -19.01 -19.25 1.86
CA ALA A 4 -18.58 -20.56 2.33
C ALA A 4 -17.64 -21.28 1.34
N SER A 5 -17.88 -21.16 0.03
CA SER A 5 -17.06 -21.85 -0.97
C SER A 5 -15.71 -21.20 -1.21
N ILE A 6 -15.60 -19.88 -1.10
CA ILE A 6 -14.32 -19.17 -1.34
C ILE A 6 -13.40 -19.20 -0.11
N ALA A 7 -13.93 -19.29 1.10
CA ALA A 7 -13.16 -19.16 2.34
C ALA A 7 -11.94 -20.10 2.40
N PRO A 8 -12.07 -21.42 2.23
CA PRO A 8 -10.93 -22.33 2.31
C PRO A 8 -9.91 -22.12 1.18
N GLU A 9 -10.38 -21.79 -0.02
CA GLU A 9 -9.50 -21.56 -1.18
C GLU A 9 -8.68 -20.26 -0.99
N LEU A 10 -9.34 -19.20 -0.56
CA LEU A 10 -8.70 -17.92 -0.29
C LEU A 10 -7.72 -18.01 0.88
N ALA A 11 -8.10 -18.67 1.97
CA ALA A 11 -7.24 -18.91 3.12
C ALA A 11 -5.96 -19.66 2.70
N LYS A 12 -6.11 -20.72 1.90
CA LYS A 12 -4.96 -21.45 1.35
C LYS A 12 -4.09 -20.57 0.47
N TYR A 13 -4.69 -19.86 -0.49
CA TYR A 13 -3.95 -18.97 -1.40
C TYR A 13 -3.17 -17.91 -0.64
N CYS A 14 -3.80 -17.23 0.32
CA CYS A 14 -3.15 -16.20 1.12
C CYS A 14 -1.99 -16.75 1.96
N THR A 15 -2.15 -17.94 2.51
CA THR A 15 -1.09 -18.62 3.29
C THR A 15 0.08 -18.99 2.38
N ASP A 16 -0.17 -19.60 1.23
CA ASP A 16 0.84 -20.01 0.26
C ASP A 16 1.64 -18.78 -0.25
N MET A 17 0.94 -17.69 -0.54
CA MET A 17 1.52 -16.42 -0.98
C MET A 17 2.20 -15.63 0.13
N GLY A 18 1.96 -15.97 1.41
CA GLY A 18 2.54 -15.29 2.57
C GLY A 18 1.88 -13.96 2.91
N TYR A 19 0.66 -13.71 2.48
CA TYR A 19 -0.13 -12.56 2.91
C TYR A 19 -0.49 -12.67 4.39
N THR A 20 -0.62 -11.53 5.06
CA THR A 20 -1.03 -11.46 6.47
C THR A 20 -2.46 -10.98 6.65
N HIS A 21 -2.95 -10.20 5.70
CA HIS A 21 -4.29 -9.64 5.70
C HIS A 21 -4.86 -9.67 4.29
N ILE A 22 -6.18 -9.67 4.22
CA ILE A 22 -6.92 -9.33 3.00
C ILE A 22 -7.70 -8.05 3.24
N GLU A 23 -7.83 -7.23 2.20
CA GLU A 23 -8.74 -6.09 2.16
C GLU A 23 -9.85 -6.42 1.17
N LEU A 24 -11.06 -6.53 1.68
CA LEU A 24 -12.25 -6.88 0.90
C LEU A 24 -12.88 -5.60 0.35
N MET A 25 -13.14 -5.55 -0.95
CA MET A 25 -13.98 -4.51 -1.53
C MET A 25 -15.34 -4.45 -0.79
N PRO A 26 -16.12 -3.34 -0.90
CA PRO A 26 -17.27 -3.14 -0.04
C PRO A 26 -18.24 -4.32 -0.05
N LEU A 27 -18.48 -4.89 1.10
CA LEU A 27 -19.43 -6.00 1.32
C LEU A 27 -20.66 -5.61 2.12
N THR A 28 -20.86 -4.33 2.44
CA THR A 28 -22.15 -3.80 2.90
C THR A 28 -23.18 -3.91 1.76
N GLU A 29 -24.46 -4.19 2.07
CA GLU A 29 -25.47 -4.43 1.05
C GLU A 29 -25.67 -3.24 0.12
N TYR A 30 -25.75 -3.51 -1.19
CA TYR A 30 -25.85 -2.51 -2.25
C TYR A 30 -26.71 -3.03 -3.42
N PRO A 31 -27.47 -2.16 -4.15
CA PRO A 31 -28.39 -2.59 -5.19
C PRO A 31 -27.72 -2.86 -6.54
N TYR A 32 -26.66 -2.11 -6.88
CA TYR A 32 -26.09 -2.07 -8.23
C TYR A 32 -24.72 -2.75 -8.31
N PRO A 33 -24.59 -3.94 -8.92
CA PRO A 33 -23.31 -4.64 -9.03
C PRO A 33 -22.19 -3.84 -9.70
N GLY A 34 -22.53 -2.96 -10.64
CA GLY A 34 -21.57 -2.10 -11.33
C GLY A 34 -20.94 -1.02 -10.45
N SER A 35 -21.44 -0.82 -9.24
CA SER A 35 -20.82 0.06 -8.23
C SER A 35 -19.69 -0.64 -7.46
N TRP A 36 -19.46 -1.93 -7.66
CA TRP A 36 -18.51 -2.75 -6.92
C TRP A 36 -18.71 -2.76 -5.39
N GLY A 37 -19.91 -2.34 -4.94
CA GLY A 37 -20.24 -2.19 -3.53
C GLY A 37 -20.16 -0.75 -2.99
N TYR A 38 -19.68 0.21 -3.77
CA TYR A 38 -19.51 1.60 -3.31
C TYR A 38 -20.83 2.41 -3.24
N GLN A 39 -21.96 1.86 -3.69
CA GLN A 39 -23.29 2.50 -3.55
C GLN A 39 -24.14 1.76 -2.51
N VAL A 40 -23.79 1.96 -1.24
CA VAL A 40 -24.36 1.23 -0.09
C VAL A 40 -25.78 1.67 0.23
N THR A 41 -26.68 0.69 0.41
CA THR A 41 -28.04 0.92 0.92
C THR A 41 -28.28 0.26 2.28
N GLY A 42 -27.53 -0.78 2.63
CA GLY A 42 -27.69 -1.55 3.88
C GLY A 42 -26.47 -1.46 4.79
N TYR A 43 -26.33 -0.40 5.57
CA TYR A 43 -25.14 -0.13 6.40
C TYR A 43 -24.91 -1.11 7.56
N PHE A 44 -25.89 -1.94 7.90
CA PHE A 44 -25.82 -2.96 8.97
C PHE A 44 -26.03 -4.39 8.44
N ALA A 45 -25.79 -4.60 7.16
CA ALA A 45 -25.95 -5.90 6.54
C ALA A 45 -24.78 -6.24 5.62
N PRO A 46 -24.15 -7.42 5.74
CA PRO A 46 -23.30 -7.95 4.68
C PRO A 46 -24.15 -8.25 3.46
N THR A 47 -23.61 -8.05 2.26
CA THR A 47 -24.37 -8.27 1.03
C THR A 47 -24.84 -9.70 0.88
N SER A 48 -26.12 -9.87 0.56
CA SER A 48 -26.75 -11.19 0.35
C SER A 48 -26.33 -11.88 -0.95
N ARG A 49 -25.59 -11.19 -1.83
CA ARG A 49 -25.11 -11.72 -3.11
C ARG A 49 -24.25 -12.94 -3.00
N TYR A 50 -23.51 -13.05 -1.90
CA TYR A 50 -22.50 -14.10 -1.71
C TYR A 50 -22.88 -15.08 -0.59
N GLY A 51 -24.06 -14.95 0.00
CA GLY A 51 -24.52 -15.84 1.04
C GLY A 51 -25.26 -15.16 2.18
N THR A 52 -25.46 -15.90 3.25
CA THR A 52 -26.11 -15.44 4.49
C THR A 52 -25.15 -14.69 5.41
N PRO A 53 -25.65 -13.92 6.39
CA PRO A 53 -24.81 -13.34 7.43
C PRO A 53 -23.99 -14.36 8.22
N ASP A 54 -24.54 -15.55 8.48
CA ASP A 54 -23.82 -16.65 9.17
C ASP A 54 -22.68 -17.19 8.32
N GLU A 55 -22.88 -17.35 7.00
CA GLU A 55 -21.81 -17.76 6.08
C GLU A 55 -20.71 -16.69 5.97
N PHE A 56 -21.05 -15.40 6.09
CA PHE A 56 -20.06 -14.35 6.17
C PHE A 56 -19.24 -14.41 7.46
N ALA A 57 -19.88 -14.69 8.59
CA ALA A 57 -19.17 -14.91 9.86
C ALA A 57 -18.22 -16.12 9.77
N GLU A 58 -18.68 -17.23 9.18
CA GLU A 58 -17.86 -18.43 8.95
C GLU A 58 -16.68 -18.15 7.99
N PHE A 59 -16.89 -17.31 6.97
CA PHE A 59 -15.83 -16.86 6.08
C PHE A 59 -14.71 -16.14 6.84
N ILE A 60 -15.06 -15.19 7.72
CA ILE A 60 -14.09 -14.48 8.57
C ILE A 60 -13.36 -15.45 9.49
N ASP A 61 -14.10 -16.32 10.19
CA ASP A 61 -13.52 -17.32 11.11
C ASP A 61 -12.54 -18.26 10.39
N THR A 62 -12.87 -18.69 9.18
CA THR A 62 -11.98 -19.52 8.35
C THR A 62 -10.67 -18.83 8.05
N LEU A 63 -10.68 -17.54 7.70
CA LEU A 63 -9.49 -16.75 7.45
C LEU A 63 -8.67 -16.55 8.72
N HIS A 64 -9.31 -16.24 9.84
CA HIS A 64 -8.65 -16.10 11.14
C HIS A 64 -7.97 -17.40 11.57
N ASN A 65 -8.61 -18.54 11.38
CA ASN A 65 -8.01 -19.85 11.67
C ASN A 65 -6.78 -20.15 10.82
N ALA A 66 -6.67 -19.51 9.64
CA ALA A 66 -5.47 -19.56 8.80
C ALA A 66 -4.42 -18.48 9.16
N GLY A 67 -4.71 -17.63 10.16
CA GLY A 67 -3.82 -16.52 10.56
C GLY A 67 -3.87 -15.32 9.63
N ILE A 68 -4.96 -15.14 8.88
CA ILE A 68 -5.19 -14.04 7.94
C ILE A 68 -6.18 -13.05 8.55
N GLY A 69 -5.74 -11.81 8.77
CA GLY A 69 -6.61 -10.72 9.20
C GLY A 69 -7.49 -10.19 8.06
N VAL A 70 -8.64 -9.63 8.40
CA VAL A 70 -9.64 -9.16 7.43
C VAL A 70 -9.91 -7.67 7.62
N VAL A 71 -9.61 -6.89 6.60
CA VAL A 71 -9.97 -5.47 6.49
C VAL A 71 -11.16 -5.37 5.52
N MET A 72 -12.17 -4.60 5.88
CA MET A 72 -13.33 -4.36 5.03
C MET A 72 -13.33 -2.93 4.50
N ASP A 73 -13.55 -2.77 3.22
CA ASP A 73 -13.78 -1.45 2.64
C ASP A 73 -15.17 -0.95 3.08
N TRP A 74 -15.23 0.23 3.68
CA TRP A 74 -16.42 0.81 4.27
C TRP A 74 -16.65 2.23 3.76
N VAL A 75 -17.87 2.53 3.30
CA VAL A 75 -18.20 3.69 2.49
C VAL A 75 -19.09 4.68 3.26
N PRO A 76 -18.56 5.54 4.12
CA PRO A 76 -19.33 6.56 4.83
C PRO A 76 -19.41 7.90 4.09
N ALA A 77 -18.77 8.02 2.92
CA ALA A 77 -18.67 9.29 2.20
C ALA A 77 -19.98 9.67 1.50
N HIS A 78 -20.72 8.68 1.01
CA HIS A 78 -21.89 8.89 0.20
C HIS A 78 -22.81 7.65 0.15
N PHE A 79 -24.01 7.83 -0.38
CA PHE A 79 -24.98 6.76 -0.61
C PHE A 79 -25.82 7.03 -1.86
N PRO A 80 -26.42 5.99 -2.49
CA PRO A 80 -27.19 6.14 -3.73
C PRO A 80 -28.58 6.76 -3.46
N ARG A 81 -29.26 7.12 -4.56
CA ARG A 81 -30.59 7.73 -4.53
C ARG A 81 -31.75 6.72 -4.61
N ASP A 82 -31.44 5.44 -4.40
CA ASP A 82 -32.43 4.37 -4.47
C ASP A 82 -33.54 4.58 -3.42
N GLU A 83 -34.81 4.54 -3.85
CA GLU A 83 -35.99 4.83 -3.02
C GLU A 83 -36.18 3.91 -1.82
N HIS A 84 -35.60 2.69 -1.88
CA HIS A 84 -35.61 1.74 -0.76
C HIS A 84 -34.40 1.91 0.19
N GLY A 85 -33.52 2.87 -0.07
CA GLY A 85 -32.34 3.19 0.73
C GLY A 85 -32.56 4.33 1.72
N LEU A 86 -31.54 5.15 1.91
CA LEU A 86 -31.55 6.26 2.88
C LEU A 86 -32.02 7.60 2.27
N ALA A 87 -32.08 7.72 0.95
CA ALA A 87 -32.44 8.95 0.27
C ALA A 87 -33.85 9.36 0.65
N GLU A 88 -34.03 10.58 1.18
CA GLU A 88 -35.34 11.13 1.62
C GLU A 88 -36.12 10.11 2.46
N PHE A 89 -35.50 9.44 3.41
CA PHE A 89 -35.92 8.22 4.10
C PHE A 89 -37.38 8.31 4.67
N ASP A 90 -37.74 9.45 5.22
CA ASP A 90 -39.11 9.70 5.73
C ASP A 90 -39.87 10.71 4.87
N GLY A 91 -39.45 10.93 3.62
CA GLY A 91 -39.99 11.98 2.73
C GLY A 91 -39.31 13.33 2.93
N THR A 92 -38.25 13.38 3.78
CA THR A 92 -37.39 14.55 3.97
C THR A 92 -35.91 14.15 3.96
N ARG A 93 -35.03 15.14 3.88
CA ARG A 93 -33.57 14.93 3.95
C ARG A 93 -33.16 14.66 5.40
N LEU A 94 -33.19 13.40 5.77
CA LEU A 94 -32.84 12.94 7.14
C LEU A 94 -31.36 12.64 7.29
N PHE A 95 -30.79 11.98 6.31
CA PHE A 95 -29.37 11.55 6.34
C PHE A 95 -28.46 12.47 5.52
N GLU A 96 -28.96 13.02 4.45
CA GLU A 96 -28.22 13.88 3.54
C GLU A 96 -28.25 15.36 3.93
N CYS A 97 -27.23 16.08 3.46
CA CYS A 97 -27.13 17.51 3.66
C CYS A 97 -28.38 18.23 3.14
N LYS A 98 -28.95 19.12 3.97
CA LYS A 98 -30.18 19.87 3.66
C LYS A 98 -29.99 20.92 2.58
N GLU A 99 -28.77 21.44 2.42
CA GLU A 99 -28.47 22.41 1.38
C GLU A 99 -28.29 21.71 0.02
N GLU A 100 -29.11 22.05 -0.97
CA GLU A 100 -29.18 21.42 -2.30
C GLU A 100 -27.80 21.33 -2.98
N ARG A 101 -27.01 22.42 -2.95
CA ARG A 101 -25.66 22.46 -3.56
C ARG A 101 -24.67 21.51 -2.91
N MET A 102 -24.90 21.17 -1.65
CA MET A 102 -24.01 20.33 -0.84
C MET A 102 -24.53 18.89 -0.70
N ALA A 103 -25.76 18.64 -1.15
CA ALA A 103 -26.46 17.37 -0.92
C ALA A 103 -25.92 16.21 -1.75
N SER A 104 -25.22 16.47 -2.85
CA SER A 104 -24.75 15.41 -3.76
C SER A 104 -23.36 15.66 -4.32
N HIS A 105 -22.69 14.57 -4.67
CA HIS A 105 -21.44 14.62 -5.42
C HIS A 105 -21.73 14.93 -6.89
N PRO A 106 -21.09 15.95 -7.48
CA PRO A 106 -21.34 16.35 -8.87
C PRO A 106 -21.00 15.26 -9.89
N GLU A 107 -19.92 14.52 -9.64
CA GLU A 107 -19.39 13.52 -10.56
C GLU A 107 -20.04 12.14 -10.39
N TRP A 108 -20.37 11.76 -9.16
CA TRP A 108 -20.90 10.42 -8.85
C TRP A 108 -22.41 10.33 -8.81
N GLY A 109 -23.09 11.49 -8.68
CA GLY A 109 -24.54 11.56 -8.59
C GLY A 109 -25.14 11.04 -7.28
N THR A 110 -24.29 10.57 -6.35
CA THR A 110 -24.67 10.06 -5.03
C THR A 110 -24.93 11.20 -4.04
N LEU A 111 -25.65 10.91 -2.96
CA LEU A 111 -25.93 11.84 -1.88
C LEU A 111 -24.79 11.86 -0.86
N ILE A 112 -24.58 13.00 -0.20
CA ILE A 112 -23.55 13.22 0.82
C ILE A 112 -24.24 13.24 2.19
N PHE A 113 -23.70 12.50 3.16
CA PHE A 113 -24.18 12.52 4.54
C PHE A 113 -24.02 13.90 5.19
N ASP A 114 -25.00 14.28 6.02
CA ASP A 114 -24.92 15.48 6.84
C ASP A 114 -24.12 15.20 8.13
N TYR A 115 -22.80 15.37 8.06
CA TYR A 115 -21.92 15.13 9.21
C TYR A 115 -22.06 16.14 10.35
N ASP A 116 -22.81 17.24 10.17
CA ASP A 116 -23.14 18.16 11.26
C ASP A 116 -24.24 17.60 12.17
N MET A 117 -24.99 16.59 11.72
CA MET A 117 -26.04 15.93 12.47
C MET A 117 -25.47 14.83 13.38
N PRO A 118 -25.61 14.95 14.73
CA PRO A 118 -25.11 13.92 15.67
C PRO A 118 -25.72 12.54 15.42
N GLU A 119 -26.97 12.48 15.00
CA GLU A 119 -27.69 11.23 14.68
C GLU A 119 -27.09 10.51 13.49
N VAL A 120 -26.69 11.24 12.44
CA VAL A 120 -26.00 10.70 11.28
C VAL A 120 -24.60 10.19 11.66
N GLN A 121 -23.85 10.97 12.46
CA GLN A 121 -22.58 10.49 13.00
C GLN A 121 -22.75 9.21 13.81
N SER A 122 -23.76 9.15 14.70
CA SER A 122 -24.07 7.99 15.52
C SER A 122 -24.42 6.77 14.66
N PHE A 123 -25.26 6.94 13.63
CA PHE A 123 -25.61 5.89 12.67
C PHE A 123 -24.39 5.31 11.98
N LEU A 124 -23.52 6.15 11.43
CA LEU A 124 -22.31 5.70 10.72
C LEU A 124 -21.31 5.03 11.67
N ILE A 125 -21.01 5.62 12.83
CA ILE A 125 -20.10 5.00 13.82
C ILE A 125 -20.65 3.65 14.28
N SER A 126 -21.96 3.54 14.53
CA SER A 126 -22.60 2.28 14.91
C SER A 126 -22.50 1.23 13.81
N SER A 127 -22.63 1.64 12.54
CA SER A 127 -22.43 0.75 11.38
C SER A 127 -21.00 0.19 11.35
N ALA A 128 -19.98 1.03 11.51
CA ALA A 128 -18.60 0.54 11.57
C ALA A 128 -18.41 -0.43 12.74
N CYS A 129 -18.80 -0.05 13.96
CA CYS A 129 -18.67 -0.87 15.16
C CYS A 129 -19.44 -2.21 15.05
N PHE A 130 -20.57 -2.23 14.33
CA PHE A 130 -21.35 -3.44 14.10
C PHE A 130 -20.53 -4.55 13.41
N PHE A 131 -19.75 -4.23 12.40
CA PHE A 131 -18.92 -5.22 11.71
C PHE A 131 -17.77 -5.72 12.57
N PHE A 132 -17.16 -4.88 13.40
CA PHE A 132 -16.19 -5.32 14.41
C PHE A 132 -16.81 -6.23 15.46
N GLU A 133 -17.98 -5.85 16.00
CA GLU A 133 -18.63 -6.58 17.11
C GLU A 133 -19.24 -7.91 16.65
N LYS A 134 -19.87 -7.96 15.46
CA LYS A 134 -20.63 -9.12 14.99
C LYS A 134 -19.82 -10.06 14.13
N TYR A 135 -18.88 -9.54 13.35
CA TYR A 135 -18.11 -10.33 12.38
C TYR A 135 -16.62 -10.39 12.72
N HIS A 136 -16.18 -9.66 13.75
CA HIS A 136 -14.80 -9.67 14.23
C HIS A 136 -13.77 -9.29 13.14
N ILE A 137 -14.12 -8.39 12.23
CA ILE A 137 -13.15 -7.87 11.27
C ILE A 137 -11.99 -7.17 11.99
N ASP A 138 -10.79 -7.17 11.39
CA ASP A 138 -9.58 -6.59 11.99
C ASP A 138 -9.37 -5.12 11.62
N GLY A 139 -10.06 -4.65 10.60
CA GLY A 139 -9.94 -3.26 10.19
C GLY A 139 -11.01 -2.81 9.21
N ILE A 140 -11.07 -1.49 9.04
CA ILE A 140 -11.83 -0.85 7.97
C ILE A 140 -10.92 0.06 7.14
N ARG A 141 -11.08 0.00 5.84
CA ARG A 141 -10.62 1.06 4.94
C ARG A 141 -11.79 2.00 4.70
N VAL A 142 -11.60 3.27 5.00
CA VAL A 142 -12.63 4.31 4.85
C VAL A 142 -12.49 4.97 3.48
N ASP A 143 -13.49 4.74 2.66
CA ASP A 143 -13.55 5.21 1.28
C ASP A 143 -13.69 6.72 1.19
N ALA A 144 -13.03 7.32 0.18
CA ALA A 144 -13.20 8.70 -0.28
C ALA A 144 -13.11 9.76 0.84
N VAL A 145 -12.20 9.61 1.80
CA VAL A 145 -12.04 10.57 2.92
C VAL A 145 -11.79 11.99 2.43
N SER A 146 -11.07 12.17 1.32
CA SER A 146 -10.86 13.48 0.70
C SER A 146 -12.18 14.19 0.37
N SER A 147 -13.16 13.45 -0.16
CA SER A 147 -14.46 13.99 -0.53
C SER A 147 -15.30 14.43 0.67
N MET A 148 -15.04 13.81 1.84
CA MET A 148 -15.68 14.17 3.10
C MET A 148 -15.06 15.43 3.71
N LEU A 149 -13.74 15.55 3.64
CA LEU A 149 -12.97 16.63 4.29
C LEU A 149 -13.14 17.98 3.61
N TYR A 150 -13.39 18.00 2.28
CA TYR A 150 -13.41 19.23 1.51
C TYR A 150 -14.77 19.56 0.92
N LEU A 151 -15.36 20.68 1.37
CA LEU A 151 -16.66 21.17 0.87
C LEU A 151 -16.65 21.49 -0.63
N ASN A 152 -15.49 21.81 -1.18
CA ASN A 152 -15.29 22.08 -2.61
C ASN A 152 -14.81 20.88 -3.42
N TYR A 153 -14.84 19.65 -2.87
CA TYR A 153 -14.43 18.46 -3.62
C TYR A 153 -15.30 18.28 -4.87
N GLY A 154 -14.67 18.18 -6.05
CA GLY A 154 -15.37 18.08 -7.34
C GLY A 154 -16.19 19.32 -7.73
N ARG A 155 -16.03 20.48 -7.05
CA ARG A 155 -16.81 21.71 -7.28
C ARG A 155 -15.91 22.87 -7.63
N LYS A 156 -16.45 23.79 -8.43
CA LYS A 156 -15.80 25.07 -8.76
C LYS A 156 -16.06 26.12 -7.67
N GLU A 157 -15.29 27.19 -7.71
CA GLU A 157 -15.54 28.33 -6.82
C GLU A 157 -16.98 28.88 -7.04
N GLY A 158 -17.70 29.10 -5.94
CA GLY A 158 -19.11 29.50 -5.95
C GLY A 158 -20.14 28.37 -6.02
N GLU A 159 -19.70 27.12 -6.25
CA GLU A 159 -20.60 25.94 -6.29
C GLU A 159 -20.68 25.22 -4.94
N TYR A 160 -20.04 25.74 -3.91
CA TYR A 160 -20.07 25.18 -2.54
C TYR A 160 -20.27 26.28 -1.50
N THR A 161 -20.75 25.88 -0.33
CA THR A 161 -20.90 26.77 0.81
C THR A 161 -19.70 26.62 1.71
N LYS A 162 -19.07 27.74 2.06
CA LYS A 162 -17.95 27.80 2.98
C LYS A 162 -18.40 27.44 4.40
N ASN A 163 -17.50 26.86 5.19
CA ASN A 163 -17.76 26.59 6.59
C ASN A 163 -17.91 27.91 7.41
N ARG A 164 -18.30 27.78 8.67
CA ARG A 164 -18.52 28.92 9.58
C ARG A 164 -17.28 29.82 9.76
N ASP A 165 -16.07 29.31 9.49
CA ASP A 165 -14.81 30.03 9.62
C ASP A 165 -14.37 30.64 8.27
N GLY A 166 -15.21 30.50 7.21
CA GLY A 166 -14.97 31.01 5.88
C GLY A 166 -14.05 30.13 5.00
N GLY A 167 -13.68 28.94 5.49
CA GLY A 167 -12.84 27.97 4.79
C GLY A 167 -13.64 26.91 4.00
N ASN A 168 -12.90 26.00 3.36
CA ASN A 168 -13.47 24.89 2.57
C ASN A 168 -13.39 23.52 3.28
N ILE A 169 -12.96 23.47 4.53
CA ILE A 169 -12.92 22.22 5.31
C ILE A 169 -14.31 21.93 5.88
N ASN A 170 -14.77 20.70 5.73
CA ASN A 170 -16.00 20.22 6.36
C ASN A 170 -15.73 19.87 7.84
N LEU A 171 -16.09 20.81 8.71
CA LEU A 171 -15.82 20.67 10.17
C LEU A 171 -16.63 19.51 10.78
N GLY A 172 -17.84 19.24 10.28
CA GLY A 172 -18.66 18.10 10.69
C GLY A 172 -17.97 16.77 10.36
N ALA A 173 -17.46 16.63 9.14
CA ALA A 173 -16.73 15.44 8.72
C ALA A 173 -15.43 15.24 9.53
N VAL A 174 -14.67 16.31 9.81
CA VAL A 174 -13.50 16.25 10.70
C VAL A 174 -13.89 15.75 12.10
N SER A 175 -14.99 16.28 12.66
CA SER A 175 -15.50 15.83 13.96
C SER A 175 -15.92 14.37 13.93
N PHE A 176 -16.65 13.96 12.88
CA PHE A 176 -17.09 12.57 12.67
C PHE A 176 -15.91 11.61 12.60
N LEU A 177 -14.90 11.88 11.76
CA LEU A 177 -13.74 11.00 11.57
C LEU A 177 -12.93 10.83 12.88
N LYS A 178 -12.75 11.89 13.64
CA LYS A 178 -12.12 11.82 14.98
C LYS A 178 -12.90 10.93 15.94
N LYS A 179 -14.23 11.08 15.98
CA LYS A 179 -15.10 10.24 16.81
C LYS A 179 -15.11 8.78 16.35
N LEU A 180 -15.20 8.53 15.04
CA LEU A 180 -15.13 7.20 14.45
C LEU A 180 -13.85 6.47 14.90
N ASN A 181 -12.69 7.06 14.64
CA ASN A 181 -11.40 6.45 14.98
C ASN A 181 -11.26 6.25 16.50
N THR A 182 -11.72 7.22 17.31
CA THR A 182 -11.71 7.07 18.77
C THR A 182 -12.60 5.92 19.20
N ALA A 183 -13.82 5.83 18.69
CA ALA A 183 -14.77 4.78 19.06
C ALA A 183 -14.25 3.38 18.68
N VAL A 184 -13.81 3.20 17.42
CA VAL A 184 -13.31 1.90 16.93
C VAL A 184 -12.06 1.48 17.69
N LEU A 185 -11.02 2.32 17.73
CA LEU A 185 -9.73 1.93 18.31
C LEU A 185 -9.75 1.78 19.85
N SER A 186 -10.69 2.44 20.54
CA SER A 186 -10.86 2.24 21.97
C SER A 186 -11.69 1.01 22.32
N SER A 187 -12.66 0.64 21.47
CA SER A 187 -13.58 -0.48 21.75
C SER A 187 -13.02 -1.81 21.27
N PHE A 188 -12.20 -1.82 20.23
CA PHE A 188 -11.67 -3.03 19.59
C PHE A 188 -10.14 -3.00 19.58
N PRO A 189 -9.48 -3.47 20.65
CA PRO A 189 -8.02 -3.51 20.74
C PRO A 189 -7.41 -4.36 19.61
N GLY A 190 -6.44 -3.78 18.89
CA GLY A 190 -5.81 -4.44 17.74
C GLY A 190 -6.45 -4.10 16.39
N ALA A 191 -7.64 -3.47 16.38
CA ALA A 191 -8.26 -3.00 15.16
C ALA A 191 -7.43 -1.91 14.46
N VAL A 192 -7.57 -1.81 13.15
CA VAL A 192 -6.95 -0.74 12.35
C VAL A 192 -8.00 0.02 11.52
N THR A 193 -7.77 1.31 11.36
CA THR A 193 -8.55 2.16 10.45
C THR A 193 -7.62 2.75 9.40
N ILE A 194 -8.01 2.68 8.12
CA ILE A 194 -7.19 3.07 6.98
C ILE A 194 -7.95 4.15 6.20
N ALA A 195 -7.31 5.28 5.93
CA ALA A 195 -7.92 6.34 5.15
C ALA A 195 -7.53 6.24 3.67
N GLU A 196 -8.52 6.27 2.78
CA GLU A 196 -8.28 6.70 1.41
C GLU A 196 -8.37 8.23 1.36
N GLU A 197 -7.23 8.87 1.49
CA GLU A 197 -7.12 10.32 1.48
C GLU A 197 -5.97 10.73 0.54
N SER A 198 -6.33 11.35 -0.60
CA SER A 198 -5.40 11.63 -1.71
C SER A 198 -4.83 13.05 -1.69
N THR A 199 -5.21 13.87 -0.70
CA THR A 199 -4.78 15.27 -0.61
C THR A 199 -3.63 15.46 0.38
N ALA A 200 -3.19 16.70 0.55
CA ALA A 200 -2.22 17.11 1.56
C ALA A 200 -2.87 17.47 2.90
N TYR A 201 -4.04 16.91 3.25
CA TYR A 201 -4.65 17.14 4.56
C TYR A 201 -3.71 16.63 5.66
N PRO A 202 -3.34 17.46 6.65
CA PRO A 202 -2.30 17.11 7.60
C PRO A 202 -2.82 16.22 8.73
N MET A 203 -1.91 15.45 9.34
CA MET A 203 -2.14 14.67 10.56
C MET A 203 -3.30 13.66 10.47
N VAL A 204 -3.48 13.04 9.30
CA VAL A 204 -4.52 12.01 9.10
C VAL A 204 -4.31 10.84 10.06
N THR A 205 -3.06 10.41 10.24
CA THR A 205 -2.69 9.26 11.10
C THR A 205 -2.20 9.66 12.49
N MET A 206 -2.25 10.94 12.84
CA MET A 206 -1.92 11.40 14.20
C MET A 206 -3.14 11.30 15.11
N PRO A 207 -2.92 11.05 16.43
CA PRO A 207 -4.03 10.94 17.39
C PRO A 207 -4.90 12.20 17.47
N PRO A 208 -6.21 12.07 17.72
CA PRO A 208 -7.10 13.22 17.95
C PRO A 208 -6.66 14.15 19.07
N SER A 209 -5.98 13.63 20.10
CA SER A 209 -5.45 14.40 21.24
C SER A 209 -4.41 15.47 20.85
N VAL A 210 -3.74 15.28 19.72
CA VAL A 210 -2.78 16.27 19.17
C VAL A 210 -3.32 17.01 17.94
N GLY A 211 -4.61 16.84 17.63
CA GLY A 211 -5.29 17.50 16.53
C GLY A 211 -5.51 16.67 15.28
N GLY A 212 -4.94 15.47 15.20
CA GLY A 212 -5.06 14.56 14.06
C GLY A 212 -6.45 13.92 13.91
N LEU A 213 -6.67 13.17 12.81
CA LEU A 213 -7.91 12.45 12.56
C LEU A 213 -7.97 11.09 13.27
N GLY A 214 -6.84 10.50 13.63
CA GLY A 214 -6.75 9.27 14.42
C GLY A 214 -6.74 7.98 13.61
N PHE A 215 -6.59 8.02 12.30
CA PHE A 215 -6.43 6.79 11.50
C PHE A 215 -5.14 6.05 11.85
N SER A 216 -5.17 4.72 11.74
CA SER A 216 -3.97 3.90 11.90
C SER A 216 -3.02 4.06 10.71
N PHE A 217 -3.58 4.13 9.50
CA PHE A 217 -2.85 4.24 8.25
C PHE A 217 -3.58 5.14 7.23
N LYS A 218 -2.85 5.52 6.21
CA LYS A 218 -3.34 6.24 5.03
C LYS A 218 -2.73 5.62 3.76
N TRP A 219 -3.51 5.45 2.69
CA TRP A 219 -2.95 5.09 1.39
C TRP A 219 -2.03 6.19 0.86
N ASP A 220 -0.88 5.82 0.32
CA ASP A 220 0.04 6.74 -0.34
C ASP A 220 -0.28 6.82 -1.83
N MET A 221 -1.24 7.68 -2.16
CA MET A 221 -1.65 7.91 -3.56
C MET A 221 -0.57 8.64 -4.35
N GLY A 222 0.25 9.49 -3.71
CA GLY A 222 1.38 10.17 -4.34
C GLY A 222 2.45 9.19 -4.81
N TYR A 223 2.89 8.29 -3.92
CA TYR A 223 3.80 7.20 -4.27
C TYR A 223 3.26 6.35 -5.43
N MET A 224 1.97 5.98 -5.36
CA MET A 224 1.33 5.17 -6.39
C MET A 224 1.42 5.84 -7.77
N HIS A 225 0.98 7.09 -7.88
CA HIS A 225 0.99 7.82 -9.15
C HIS A 225 2.41 8.04 -9.68
N ASP A 226 3.35 8.48 -8.83
CA ASP A 226 4.73 8.73 -9.23
C ASP A 226 5.42 7.48 -9.73
N THR A 227 5.25 6.36 -9.03
CA THR A 227 5.88 5.09 -9.44
C THR A 227 5.23 4.51 -10.69
N LEU A 228 3.90 4.49 -10.80
CA LEU A 228 3.23 4.02 -12.01
C LEU A 228 3.60 4.84 -13.25
N ASP A 229 3.69 6.16 -13.11
CA ASP A 229 4.12 7.04 -14.21
C ASP A 229 5.59 6.82 -14.58
N TYR A 230 6.47 6.66 -13.59
CA TYR A 230 7.88 6.34 -13.84
C TYR A 230 8.05 5.00 -14.59
N PHE A 231 7.40 3.94 -14.11
CA PHE A 231 7.58 2.61 -14.67
C PHE A 231 6.87 2.37 -16.00
N SER A 232 5.82 3.14 -16.32
CA SER A 232 5.19 3.16 -17.65
C SER A 232 6.01 3.92 -18.69
N THR A 233 6.95 4.76 -18.26
CA THR A 233 7.84 5.52 -19.15
C THR A 233 8.85 4.59 -19.82
N ASP A 234 9.11 4.83 -21.13
CA ASP A 234 10.22 4.18 -21.85
C ASP A 234 11.54 4.37 -21.09
N PRO A 235 12.29 3.28 -20.82
CA PRO A 235 13.56 3.34 -20.11
C PRO A 235 14.56 4.40 -20.62
N LEU A 236 14.53 4.73 -21.91
CA LEU A 236 15.36 5.79 -22.48
C LEU A 236 15.10 7.18 -21.85
N PHE A 237 13.90 7.42 -21.39
CA PHE A 237 13.46 8.69 -20.81
C PHE A 237 13.39 8.69 -19.29
N ARG A 238 13.59 7.55 -18.62
CA ARG A 238 13.51 7.41 -17.15
C ARG A 238 14.48 8.33 -16.42
N LYS A 239 15.68 8.56 -16.99
CA LYS A 239 16.68 9.47 -16.42
C LYS A 239 16.15 10.89 -16.13
N GLY A 240 15.22 11.38 -16.95
CA GLY A 240 14.58 12.69 -16.79
C GLY A 240 13.46 12.70 -15.74
N ASN A 241 13.05 11.53 -15.26
CA ASN A 241 11.96 11.33 -14.29
C ASN A 241 12.45 10.73 -12.96
N HIS A 242 13.75 10.73 -12.71
CA HIS A 242 14.37 10.08 -11.55
C HIS A 242 13.80 10.57 -10.20
N ASN A 243 13.40 11.83 -10.14
CA ASN A 243 12.75 12.42 -8.97
C ASN A 243 11.43 11.72 -8.57
N LYS A 244 10.71 11.09 -9.49
CA LYS A 244 9.50 10.32 -9.18
C LYS A 244 9.76 9.10 -8.30
N LEU A 245 10.98 8.57 -8.32
CA LEU A 245 11.39 7.50 -7.40
C LEU A 245 11.75 8.01 -6.00
N THR A 246 12.23 9.25 -5.91
CA THR A 246 12.83 9.78 -4.67
C THR A 246 11.92 10.76 -3.94
N PHE A 247 10.95 11.36 -4.63
CA PHE A 247 10.09 12.40 -4.07
C PHE A 247 9.24 11.91 -2.90
N SER A 248 8.76 10.67 -2.94
CA SER A 248 7.99 10.06 -1.85
C SER A 248 8.75 10.09 -0.52
N MET A 249 10.08 10.00 -0.53
CA MET A 249 10.89 10.08 0.68
C MET A 249 10.87 11.46 1.36
N MET A 250 10.46 12.53 0.65
CA MET A 250 10.30 13.85 1.25
C MET A 250 9.17 13.89 2.28
N TYR A 251 8.18 13.00 2.15
CA TYR A 251 7.02 12.94 3.03
C TYR A 251 6.75 11.55 3.64
N ALA A 252 7.53 10.52 3.30
CA ALA A 252 7.33 9.13 3.72
C ALA A 252 7.11 8.93 5.24
N PHE A 253 7.59 9.86 6.06
CA PHE A 253 7.47 9.81 7.52
C PHE A 253 6.50 10.84 8.10
N SER A 254 5.73 11.55 7.26
CA SER A 254 4.71 12.51 7.70
C SER A 254 3.45 11.82 8.20
N GLU A 255 3.14 10.64 7.66
CA GLU A 255 1.99 9.80 7.98
C GLU A 255 2.41 8.32 8.07
N ASN A 256 1.51 7.47 8.55
CA ASN A 256 1.67 6.02 8.49
C ASN A 256 1.13 5.50 7.15
N PHE A 257 1.99 5.35 6.16
CA PHE A 257 1.54 5.02 4.81
C PHE A 257 1.38 3.52 4.53
N ILE A 258 0.39 3.23 3.68
CA ILE A 258 0.28 1.98 2.92
C ILE A 258 0.57 2.30 1.46
N LEU A 259 1.55 1.65 0.87
CA LEU A 259 1.91 1.75 -0.54
C LEU A 259 0.95 0.89 -1.36
N ALA A 260 -0.15 1.50 -1.77
CA ALA A 260 -1.24 0.79 -2.44
C ALA A 260 -1.08 0.83 -3.96
N TYR A 261 -1.19 -0.34 -4.61
CA TYR A 261 -1.58 -0.43 -6.00
C TYR A 261 -3.02 -0.93 -6.02
N SER A 262 -3.97 0.03 -6.06
CA SER A 262 -5.38 -0.22 -5.83
C SER A 262 -6.13 -0.72 -7.07
N HIS A 263 -7.37 -1.16 -6.86
CA HIS A 263 -8.30 -1.56 -7.91
C HIS A 263 -8.55 -0.45 -8.95
N ASP A 264 -8.58 0.81 -8.54
CA ASP A 264 -8.83 1.96 -9.42
C ASP A 264 -7.75 2.16 -10.48
N GLU A 265 -6.57 1.60 -10.26
CA GLU A 265 -5.46 1.73 -11.20
C GLU A 265 -5.45 0.65 -12.29
N VAL A 266 -6.32 -0.33 -12.24
CA VAL A 266 -6.35 -1.45 -13.20
C VAL A 266 -7.70 -1.59 -13.92
N VAL A 267 -8.42 -0.48 -14.07
CA VAL A 267 -9.75 -0.37 -14.69
C VAL A 267 -9.85 0.87 -15.57
N HIS A 268 -10.94 0.99 -16.31
CA HIS A 268 -11.35 2.20 -17.04
C HIS A 268 -10.30 2.73 -18.05
N GLY A 269 -9.60 1.87 -18.76
CA GLY A 269 -8.61 2.23 -19.77
C GLY A 269 -7.23 2.57 -19.19
N LYS A 270 -7.03 2.35 -17.89
CA LYS A 270 -5.73 2.56 -17.23
C LYS A 270 -4.75 1.40 -17.41
N LYS A 271 -5.15 0.29 -18.05
CA LYS A 271 -4.43 -0.97 -18.25
C LYS A 271 -4.19 -1.75 -16.94
N SER A 272 -3.89 -3.05 -17.05
CA SER A 272 -3.42 -3.85 -15.92
C SER A 272 -2.01 -3.44 -15.47
N MET A 273 -1.59 -3.89 -14.27
CA MET A 273 -0.23 -3.60 -13.77
C MET A 273 0.85 -4.05 -14.75
N LEU A 274 0.72 -5.24 -15.33
CA LEU A 274 1.68 -5.75 -16.30
C LEU A 274 1.64 -4.97 -17.63
N ASP A 275 0.44 -4.64 -18.13
CA ASP A 275 0.33 -3.95 -19.42
C ASP A 275 0.73 -2.47 -19.37
N LYS A 276 0.75 -1.85 -18.18
CA LYS A 276 1.35 -0.52 -17.98
C LYS A 276 2.86 -0.50 -18.24
N MET A 277 3.54 -1.61 -17.99
CA MET A 277 5.00 -1.68 -18.12
C MET A 277 5.42 -1.55 -19.58
N PHE A 278 6.49 -0.78 -19.83
CA PHE A 278 7.01 -0.56 -21.19
C PHE A 278 7.86 -1.74 -21.67
N GLY A 279 7.85 -2.00 -22.97
CA GLY A 279 8.76 -2.93 -23.64
C GLY A 279 8.13 -4.22 -24.14
N SER A 280 8.99 -5.22 -24.46
CA SER A 280 8.57 -6.55 -24.85
C SER A 280 7.88 -7.30 -23.72
N TYR A 281 7.32 -8.46 -24.00
CA TYR A 281 6.69 -9.33 -22.99
C TYR A 281 7.64 -9.60 -21.82
N GLU A 282 8.87 -10.00 -22.09
CA GLU A 282 9.90 -10.29 -21.07
C GLU A 282 10.29 -9.03 -20.28
N GLN A 283 10.43 -7.90 -20.97
CA GLN A 283 10.76 -6.62 -20.35
C GLN A 283 9.64 -6.11 -19.45
N LYS A 284 8.38 -6.33 -19.81
CA LYS A 284 7.22 -6.00 -18.95
C LYS A 284 7.31 -6.77 -17.63
N PHE A 285 7.57 -8.09 -17.68
CA PHE A 285 7.73 -8.90 -16.46
C PHE A 285 8.95 -8.49 -15.64
N ALA A 286 10.09 -8.24 -16.26
CA ALA A 286 11.30 -7.78 -15.57
C ALA A 286 11.05 -6.44 -14.87
N THR A 287 10.41 -5.49 -15.59
CA THR A 287 10.05 -4.17 -15.03
C THR A 287 9.07 -4.31 -13.87
N LEU A 288 8.06 -5.17 -13.97
CA LEU A 288 7.07 -5.35 -12.91
C LEU A 288 7.71 -6.01 -11.67
N ARG A 289 8.61 -6.99 -11.86
CA ARG A 289 9.40 -7.55 -10.75
C ARG A 289 10.27 -6.48 -10.08
N ALA A 290 10.93 -5.61 -10.86
CA ALA A 290 11.73 -4.53 -10.32
C ALA A 290 10.88 -3.52 -9.52
N LEU A 291 9.68 -3.18 -10.01
CA LEU A 291 8.72 -2.33 -9.30
C LEU A 291 8.30 -2.94 -7.97
N TYR A 292 7.90 -4.22 -7.95
CA TYR A 292 7.50 -4.89 -6.71
C TYR A 292 8.67 -5.00 -5.73
N GLY A 293 9.88 -5.32 -6.21
CA GLY A 293 11.06 -5.29 -5.38
C GLY A 293 11.30 -3.91 -4.77
N TYR A 294 11.21 -2.85 -5.52
CA TYR A 294 11.31 -1.49 -5.00
C TYR A 294 10.22 -1.17 -3.97
N GLN A 295 8.94 -1.50 -4.26
CA GLN A 295 7.83 -1.30 -3.34
C GLN A 295 8.05 -1.97 -1.99
N PHE A 296 8.50 -3.24 -1.99
CA PHE A 296 8.69 -4.00 -0.75
C PHE A 296 9.83 -3.45 0.12
N ALA A 297 10.83 -2.86 -0.48
CA ALA A 297 11.94 -2.22 0.25
C ALA A 297 11.64 -0.80 0.73
N HIS A 298 10.76 -0.05 0.04
CA HIS A 298 10.39 1.31 0.42
C HIS A 298 9.68 1.33 1.79
N PRO A 299 9.89 2.34 2.66
CA PRO A 299 9.13 2.49 3.91
C PRO A 299 7.62 2.51 3.68
N GLY A 300 6.85 1.94 4.61
CA GLY A 300 5.39 1.83 4.54
C GLY A 300 4.90 0.38 4.36
N LYS A 301 3.61 0.13 4.63
CA LYS A 301 2.97 -1.18 4.44
C LYS A 301 2.64 -1.41 2.97
N LYS A 302 2.33 -2.63 2.57
CA LYS A 302 2.16 -3.03 1.17
C LYS A 302 0.72 -3.46 0.89
N LEU A 303 0.16 -3.00 -0.21
CA LEU A 303 -1.13 -3.45 -0.71
C LEU A 303 -1.02 -3.72 -2.22
N CYS A 304 -1.56 -4.85 -2.65
CA CYS A 304 -1.63 -5.27 -4.04
C CYS A 304 -3.05 -5.69 -4.38
N PHE A 305 -3.60 -5.18 -5.46
CA PHE A 305 -4.89 -5.62 -5.93
C PHE A 305 -4.78 -6.97 -6.64
N MET A 306 -5.75 -7.86 -6.40
CA MET A 306 -5.79 -9.24 -6.89
C MET A 306 -5.54 -9.35 -8.39
N GLY A 307 -4.79 -10.37 -8.79
CA GLY A 307 -4.38 -10.63 -10.17
C GLY A 307 -3.09 -9.91 -10.59
N SER A 308 -2.70 -8.84 -9.88
CA SER A 308 -1.47 -8.12 -10.17
C SER A 308 -0.22 -8.92 -9.79
N GLU A 309 -0.32 -9.76 -8.77
CA GLU A 309 0.77 -10.62 -8.27
C GLU A 309 1.19 -11.73 -9.23
N PHE A 310 0.31 -12.11 -10.17
CA PHE A 310 0.66 -13.03 -11.26
C PHE A 310 0.62 -12.36 -12.65
N GLY A 311 0.45 -11.03 -12.68
CA GLY A 311 0.52 -10.26 -13.92
C GLY A 311 -0.67 -10.47 -14.84
N GLN A 312 -1.90 -10.43 -14.33
CA GLN A 312 -3.09 -10.43 -15.18
C GLN A 312 -2.92 -9.41 -16.31
N PHE A 313 -3.19 -9.84 -17.55
CA PHE A 313 -2.86 -9.03 -18.71
C PHE A 313 -3.93 -8.00 -19.03
N ILE A 314 -5.20 -8.37 -18.87
CA ILE A 314 -6.35 -7.48 -19.08
C ILE A 314 -6.67 -6.71 -17.81
N GLU A 315 -7.37 -5.59 -17.96
CA GLU A 315 -7.95 -4.86 -16.84
C GLU A 315 -8.90 -5.72 -16.03
N TRP A 316 -9.00 -5.44 -14.73
CA TRP A 316 -9.97 -6.11 -13.88
C TRP A 316 -11.42 -5.83 -14.35
N ASN A 317 -12.23 -6.89 -14.34
CA ASN A 317 -13.63 -6.82 -14.70
C ASN A 317 -14.46 -7.62 -13.67
N TYR A 318 -15.30 -6.92 -12.93
CA TYR A 318 -16.16 -7.52 -11.89
C TYR A 318 -17.14 -8.59 -12.39
N ARG A 319 -17.37 -8.67 -13.70
CA ARG A 319 -18.30 -9.62 -14.33
C ARG A 319 -17.69 -10.99 -14.62
N GLN A 320 -16.41 -11.13 -14.43
CA GLN A 320 -15.67 -12.35 -14.70
C GLN A 320 -14.67 -12.63 -13.59
N GLU A 321 -14.27 -13.89 -13.47
CA GLU A 321 -13.15 -14.26 -12.62
C GLU A 321 -11.81 -13.75 -13.16
N LEU A 322 -10.77 -13.78 -12.31
CA LEU A 322 -9.41 -13.49 -12.74
C LEU A 322 -8.95 -14.54 -13.79
N ASP A 323 -8.02 -14.16 -14.64
CA ASP A 323 -7.49 -15.03 -15.70
C ASP A 323 -6.52 -16.07 -15.14
N TRP A 324 -7.01 -16.97 -14.27
CA TRP A 324 -6.21 -18.03 -13.62
C TRP A 324 -5.47 -18.92 -14.60
N LEU A 325 -5.97 -19.07 -15.85
CA LEU A 325 -5.31 -19.77 -16.94
C LEU A 325 -3.91 -19.23 -17.23
N LEU A 326 -3.64 -17.97 -16.94
CA LEU A 326 -2.32 -17.36 -17.12
C LEU A 326 -1.23 -18.07 -16.31
N LEU A 327 -1.57 -18.72 -15.20
CA LEU A 327 -0.62 -19.47 -14.38
C LEU A 327 -0.06 -20.72 -15.10
N ASP A 328 -0.68 -21.18 -16.19
CA ASP A 328 -0.13 -22.23 -17.07
C ASP A 328 1.04 -21.71 -17.92
N TYR A 329 1.25 -20.40 -17.99
CA TYR A 329 2.34 -19.76 -18.72
C TYR A 329 3.50 -19.41 -17.77
N PRO A 330 4.73 -19.84 -18.09
CA PRO A 330 5.86 -19.80 -17.15
C PRO A 330 6.16 -18.42 -16.55
N MET A 331 5.99 -17.33 -17.31
CA MET A 331 6.33 -15.99 -16.81
C MET A 331 5.34 -15.49 -15.75
N HIS A 332 4.08 -15.85 -15.85
CA HIS A 332 3.04 -15.50 -14.88
C HIS A 332 3.22 -16.28 -13.57
N GLU A 333 3.48 -17.59 -13.67
CA GLU A 333 3.77 -18.43 -12.50
C GLU A 333 5.04 -17.95 -11.79
N LYS A 334 6.11 -17.66 -12.52
CA LYS A 334 7.38 -17.14 -11.96
C LYS A 334 7.22 -15.75 -11.31
N LEU A 335 6.36 -14.89 -11.85
CA LEU A 335 6.04 -13.61 -11.22
C LEU A 335 5.32 -13.83 -9.88
N ARG A 336 4.36 -14.75 -9.83
CA ARG A 336 3.65 -15.14 -8.61
C ARG A 336 4.63 -15.69 -7.55
N GLU A 337 5.54 -16.57 -7.96
CA GLU A 337 6.60 -17.09 -7.08
C GLU A 337 7.52 -15.98 -6.54
N TYR A 338 7.86 -15.01 -7.39
CA TYR A 338 8.64 -13.84 -6.95
C TYR A 338 7.89 -13.01 -5.92
N TYR A 339 6.59 -12.75 -6.16
CA TYR A 339 5.77 -12.00 -5.22
C TYR A 339 5.66 -12.71 -3.86
N ALA A 340 5.47 -14.03 -3.87
CA ALA A 340 5.49 -14.86 -2.65
C ALA A 340 6.85 -14.81 -1.94
N ALA A 341 7.96 -14.79 -2.69
CA ALA A 341 9.30 -14.65 -2.12
C ALA A 341 9.51 -13.27 -1.47
N LEU A 342 8.97 -12.21 -2.05
CA LEU A 342 8.97 -10.87 -1.46
C LEU A 342 8.18 -10.82 -0.15
N ASN A 343 6.98 -11.39 -0.10
CA ASN A 343 6.18 -11.50 1.11
C ASN A 343 6.93 -12.26 2.21
N LYS A 344 7.57 -13.38 1.85
CA LYS A 344 8.37 -14.18 2.77
C LYS A 344 9.56 -13.40 3.32
N LEU A 345 10.29 -12.70 2.45
CA LEU A 345 11.41 -11.83 2.86
C LEU A 345 10.93 -10.72 3.77
N TYR A 346 9.83 -10.04 3.41
CA TYR A 346 9.26 -8.94 4.19
C TYR A 346 8.93 -9.38 5.63
N ARG A 347 8.26 -10.53 5.78
CA ARG A 347 7.91 -11.09 7.09
C ARG A 347 9.12 -11.55 7.92
N ALA A 348 10.16 -12.03 7.25
CA ALA A 348 11.35 -12.57 7.91
C ALA A 348 12.41 -11.50 8.25
N CYS A 349 12.36 -10.32 7.63
CA CYS A 349 13.38 -9.30 7.76
C CYS A 349 12.87 -8.07 8.54
N PRO A 350 13.19 -7.93 9.84
CA PRO A 350 12.76 -6.80 10.67
C PRO A 350 13.13 -5.43 10.10
N ALA A 351 14.24 -5.32 9.37
CA ALA A 351 14.65 -4.08 8.71
C ALA A 351 13.60 -3.52 7.75
N LEU A 352 12.70 -4.35 7.20
CA LEU A 352 11.68 -3.92 6.24
C LEU A 352 10.41 -3.36 6.88
N TYR A 353 10.17 -3.58 8.19
CA TYR A 353 8.89 -3.21 8.79
C TYR A 353 8.93 -2.63 10.21
N GLU A 354 10.02 -2.83 10.98
CA GLU A 354 10.05 -2.36 12.37
C GLU A 354 10.18 -0.85 12.51
N VAL A 355 10.89 -0.20 11.59
CA VAL A 355 11.14 1.25 11.63
C VAL A 355 10.71 1.87 10.29
N ASP A 356 9.40 1.96 10.10
CA ASP A 356 8.76 2.54 8.91
C ASP A 356 8.38 4.03 9.04
N LYS A 357 8.64 4.64 10.22
CA LYS A 357 8.11 5.97 10.56
C LYS A 357 9.19 7.02 10.80
N SER A 358 10.44 6.71 10.46
CA SER A 358 11.54 7.66 10.68
C SER A 358 12.75 7.36 9.83
N TRP A 359 13.59 8.38 9.64
CA TRP A 359 14.88 8.28 8.95
C TRP A 359 15.87 7.32 9.63
N VAL A 360 15.65 6.91 10.89
CA VAL A 360 16.47 5.89 11.56
C VAL A 360 16.40 4.55 10.82
N GLY A 361 15.23 4.22 10.24
CA GLY A 361 15.02 2.99 9.47
C GLY A 361 15.43 3.07 8.00
N PHE A 362 15.92 4.23 7.52
CA PHE A 362 16.22 4.43 6.10
C PHE A 362 17.45 5.31 5.89
N LYS A 363 18.31 4.93 4.94
CA LYS A 363 19.44 5.74 4.50
C LYS A 363 19.75 5.51 3.02
N TRP A 364 19.85 6.59 2.25
CA TRP A 364 20.36 6.52 0.88
C TRP A 364 21.82 6.07 0.87
N LEU A 365 22.16 5.19 -0.08
CA LEU A 365 23.53 4.69 -0.32
C LEU A 365 24.06 5.11 -1.69
N ASN A 366 23.18 5.31 -2.65
CA ASN A 366 23.39 5.94 -3.95
C ASN A 366 22.02 6.37 -4.47
N VAL A 367 21.78 7.67 -4.57
CA VAL A 367 20.48 8.22 -4.97
C VAL A 367 20.58 9.14 -6.20
N ASN A 368 21.78 9.64 -6.51
CA ASN A 368 21.98 10.70 -7.50
C ASN A 368 22.29 10.19 -8.92
N ASP A 369 22.34 8.87 -9.11
CA ASP A 369 22.70 8.23 -10.38
C ASP A 369 21.53 8.23 -11.40
N SER A 370 20.94 9.40 -11.62
CA SER A 370 19.83 9.56 -12.57
C SER A 370 20.20 9.13 -13.99
N ALA A 371 21.47 9.34 -14.39
CA ALA A 371 21.97 8.94 -15.71
C ALA A 371 21.89 7.43 -15.93
N LEU A 372 22.05 6.63 -14.86
CA LEU A 372 21.94 5.18 -14.87
C LEU A 372 20.53 4.70 -14.51
N SER A 373 19.62 5.60 -14.10
CA SER A 373 18.29 5.26 -13.58
C SER A 373 18.35 4.16 -12.51
N SER A 374 19.32 4.29 -11.61
CA SER A 374 19.60 3.33 -10.53
C SER A 374 19.60 4.03 -9.19
N ILE A 375 19.18 3.31 -8.15
CA ILE A 375 19.18 3.79 -6.78
C ILE A 375 19.60 2.65 -5.84
N ALA A 376 20.19 3.04 -4.71
CA ALA A 376 20.42 2.09 -3.62
C ALA A 376 20.18 2.75 -2.26
N PHE A 377 19.62 1.99 -1.33
CA PHE A 377 19.34 2.44 0.03
C PHE A 377 19.43 1.31 1.03
N LEU A 378 19.64 1.69 2.28
CA LEU A 378 19.70 0.81 3.44
C LEU A 378 18.38 0.91 4.22
N ARG A 379 17.84 -0.23 4.59
CA ARG A 379 16.80 -0.38 5.60
C ARG A 379 17.42 -0.92 6.88
N SER A 380 16.99 -0.36 8.01
CA SER A 380 17.50 -0.75 9.33
C SER A 380 16.34 -1.04 10.28
N ALA A 381 16.44 -2.12 11.02
CA ALA A 381 15.52 -2.44 12.12
C ALA A 381 15.86 -1.61 13.37
N LYS A 382 15.15 -1.86 14.46
CA LYS A 382 15.52 -1.39 15.79
C LYS A 382 16.90 -1.94 16.16
N PRO A 383 17.68 -1.22 17.01
CA PRO A 383 19.01 -1.67 17.41
C PRO A 383 19.04 -3.09 17.98
N GLU A 384 18.00 -3.49 18.72
CA GLU A 384 17.89 -4.80 19.34
C GLU A 384 17.74 -5.95 18.34
N SER A 385 17.17 -5.67 17.17
CA SER A 385 16.95 -6.67 16.11
C SER A 385 18.19 -6.90 15.25
N GLU A 386 19.18 -6.01 15.30
CA GLU A 386 20.45 -6.06 14.52
C GLU A 386 20.26 -6.45 13.04
N SER A 387 19.14 -6.04 12.43
CA SER A 387 18.76 -6.39 11.05
C SER A 387 18.98 -5.21 10.12
N TYR A 388 19.76 -5.44 9.06
CA TYR A 388 20.11 -4.43 8.05
C TYR A 388 19.98 -5.04 6.66
N LEU A 389 19.30 -4.33 5.76
CA LEU A 389 19.05 -4.79 4.39
C LEU A 389 19.36 -3.67 3.40
N VAL A 390 20.24 -3.92 2.47
CA VAL A 390 20.49 -3.05 1.32
C VAL A 390 19.57 -3.46 0.19
N CYS A 391 18.87 -2.49 -0.38
CA CYS A 391 18.13 -2.62 -1.62
C CYS A 391 18.81 -1.81 -2.70
N ALA A 392 19.13 -2.43 -3.84
CA ALA A 392 19.72 -1.76 -4.99
C ALA A 392 18.91 -2.09 -6.25
N CYS A 393 18.57 -1.06 -7.02
CA CYS A 393 17.68 -1.15 -8.17
C CYS A 393 18.33 -0.61 -9.43
N ASN A 394 18.10 -1.29 -10.53
CA ASN A 394 18.42 -0.85 -11.88
C ASN A 394 17.15 -0.87 -12.74
N PHE A 395 16.75 0.29 -13.25
CA PHE A 395 15.49 0.44 -13.96
C PHE A 395 15.65 0.63 -15.47
N ILE A 396 16.82 0.25 -16.04
CA ILE A 396 17.03 0.23 -17.50
C ILE A 396 17.42 -1.18 -17.97
N PRO A 397 17.26 -1.48 -19.28
CA PRO A 397 17.49 -2.83 -19.84
C PRO A 397 18.96 -3.16 -20.08
N ASN A 398 19.89 -2.47 -19.42
CA ASN A 398 21.33 -2.72 -19.47
C ASN A 398 21.84 -3.10 -18.08
N GLU A 399 22.72 -4.07 -18.00
CA GLU A 399 23.39 -4.38 -16.74
C GLU A 399 24.33 -3.23 -16.29
N HIS A 400 24.49 -3.04 -15.00
CA HIS A 400 25.48 -2.15 -14.43
C HIS A 400 26.54 -2.96 -13.67
N ARG A 401 27.66 -3.23 -14.34
CA ARG A 401 28.83 -3.85 -13.71
C ARG A 401 29.60 -2.81 -12.91
N GLY A 402 29.97 -3.20 -11.71
CA GLY A 402 30.78 -2.33 -10.87
C GLY A 402 30.07 -1.11 -10.30
N PHE A 403 28.77 -1.20 -10.05
CA PHE A 403 27.97 -0.14 -9.42
C PHE A 403 28.43 0.11 -7.99
N VAL A 404 28.83 1.35 -7.68
CA VAL A 404 29.34 1.74 -6.37
C VAL A 404 28.20 2.19 -5.47
N ILE A 405 28.19 1.68 -4.25
CA ILE A 405 27.29 2.16 -3.17
C ILE A 405 28.09 2.54 -1.94
N GLY A 406 27.67 3.61 -1.27
CA GLY A 406 28.25 4.02 0.01
C GLY A 406 27.76 3.14 1.15
N LEU A 407 28.58 3.00 2.20
CA LEU A 407 28.22 2.27 3.42
C LEU A 407 28.55 3.11 4.66
N PRO A 408 27.67 3.11 5.70
CA PRO A 408 27.88 3.89 6.91
C PRO A 408 28.99 3.33 7.82
N GLN A 409 29.28 2.04 7.71
CA GLN A 409 30.29 1.30 8.50
C GLN A 409 30.97 0.25 7.62
N PRO A 410 32.14 -0.26 8.02
CA PRO A 410 32.72 -1.42 7.35
C PRO A 410 31.85 -2.65 7.60
N GLY A 411 31.86 -3.59 6.68
CA GLY A 411 31.05 -4.81 6.80
C GLY A 411 31.03 -5.64 5.54
N THR A 412 30.11 -6.58 5.50
CA THR A 412 29.90 -7.48 4.37
C THR A 412 28.47 -7.45 3.88
N LEU A 413 28.29 -7.67 2.59
CA LEU A 413 26.98 -7.86 1.96
C LEU A 413 26.87 -9.28 1.44
N ARG A 414 25.68 -9.85 1.60
CA ARG A 414 25.30 -11.15 1.05
C ARG A 414 23.98 -10.99 0.28
N GLU A 415 23.99 -11.31 -1.01
CA GLU A 415 22.75 -11.31 -1.80
C GLU A 415 21.76 -12.33 -1.23
N VAL A 416 20.53 -11.91 -0.96
CA VAL A 416 19.47 -12.75 -0.37
C VAL A 416 18.27 -12.91 -1.29
N LEU A 417 18.02 -11.97 -2.19
CA LEU A 417 16.98 -12.04 -3.19
C LEU A 417 17.33 -11.16 -4.40
N SER A 418 17.18 -11.69 -5.61
CA SER A 418 17.29 -10.94 -6.85
C SER A 418 16.04 -11.18 -7.70
N SER A 419 15.45 -10.10 -8.24
CA SER A 419 14.35 -10.21 -9.19
C SER A 419 14.78 -10.80 -10.54
N ASP A 420 16.09 -10.88 -10.78
CA ASP A 420 16.69 -11.46 -12.00
C ASP A 420 17.07 -12.94 -11.84
N ASP A 421 16.76 -13.56 -10.71
CA ASP A 421 17.00 -15.01 -10.54
C ASP A 421 16.19 -15.80 -11.61
N VAL A 422 16.83 -16.83 -12.18
CA VAL A 422 16.24 -17.70 -13.21
C VAL A 422 14.92 -18.33 -12.77
N LYS A 423 14.81 -18.67 -11.48
CA LYS A 423 13.56 -19.21 -10.91
C LYS A 423 12.39 -18.22 -11.03
N PHE A 424 12.66 -16.91 -11.09
CA PHE A 424 11.65 -15.85 -11.26
C PHE A 424 11.54 -15.34 -12.70
N GLY A 425 12.26 -15.96 -13.65
CA GLY A 425 12.24 -15.59 -15.06
C GLY A 425 13.20 -14.48 -15.46
N GLY A 426 14.26 -14.29 -14.68
CA GLY A 426 15.42 -13.46 -15.04
C GLY A 426 16.52 -14.25 -15.73
N ASP A 427 17.63 -13.58 -16.03
CA ASP A 427 18.81 -14.13 -16.70
C ASP A 427 19.81 -14.75 -15.73
N GLY A 428 19.65 -14.51 -14.43
CA GLY A 428 20.46 -15.12 -13.37
C GLY A 428 21.82 -14.45 -13.14
N LEU A 429 21.92 -13.15 -13.36
CA LEU A 429 23.11 -12.41 -12.94
C LEU A 429 23.14 -12.29 -11.41
N HIS A 430 24.13 -12.89 -10.79
CA HIS A 430 24.34 -12.86 -9.34
C HIS A 430 25.67 -12.24 -8.95
N ASN A 431 25.68 -11.65 -7.79
CA ASN A 431 26.86 -11.13 -7.14
C ASN A 431 27.68 -12.24 -6.47
N SER A 432 28.94 -11.94 -6.11
CA SER A 432 29.76 -12.83 -5.30
C SER A 432 29.07 -13.19 -3.99
N LYS A 433 29.31 -14.42 -3.48
CA LYS A 433 28.68 -14.92 -2.24
C LYS A 433 28.81 -13.97 -1.05
N ILE A 434 29.96 -13.31 -0.92
CA ILE A 434 30.24 -12.30 0.10
C ILE A 434 30.97 -11.15 -0.57
N ILE A 435 30.46 -9.95 -0.35
CA ILE A 435 31.07 -8.72 -0.86
C ILE A 435 31.56 -7.93 0.34
N HIS A 436 32.81 -7.52 0.33
CA HIS A 436 33.44 -6.76 1.42
C HIS A 436 33.36 -5.25 1.16
N SER A 437 33.20 -4.48 2.22
CA SER A 437 33.36 -3.04 2.18
C SER A 437 34.81 -2.66 1.87
N ARG A 438 34.96 -1.45 1.32
CA ARG A 438 36.24 -0.81 1.04
C ARG A 438 36.40 0.41 1.94
N ASP A 439 37.61 0.69 2.37
CA ASP A 439 37.99 1.88 3.15
C ASP A 439 38.15 3.10 2.21
N ILE A 440 37.14 3.31 1.37
CA ILE A 440 37.04 4.39 0.39
C ILE A 440 35.62 4.94 0.50
N GLY A 441 35.51 6.23 0.80
CA GLY A 441 34.19 6.88 0.92
C GLY A 441 33.47 7.03 -0.43
N PHE A 442 32.15 7.07 -0.39
CA PHE A 442 31.29 7.34 -1.53
C PHE A 442 29.99 8.01 -1.07
N ASP A 443 29.55 9.07 -1.78
CA ASP A 443 28.29 9.79 -1.57
C ASP A 443 28.05 10.19 -0.09
N ASP A 444 29.06 10.92 0.48
CA ASP A 444 29.11 11.39 1.88
C ASP A 444 29.14 10.26 2.95
N LEU A 445 29.33 8.99 2.54
CA LEU A 445 29.50 7.87 3.43
C LEU A 445 30.98 7.47 3.52
N PRO A 446 31.46 7.03 4.72
CA PRO A 446 32.89 6.82 4.95
C PRO A 446 33.45 5.56 4.27
N TYR A 447 32.61 4.61 3.93
CA TYR A 447 32.97 3.35 3.27
C TYR A 447 32.16 3.17 2.00
N SER A 448 32.58 2.24 1.16
CA SER A 448 31.83 1.85 -0.03
C SER A 448 32.00 0.37 -0.33
N THR A 449 31.19 -0.11 -1.26
CA THR A 449 31.39 -1.41 -1.89
C THR A 449 30.94 -1.35 -3.34
N VAL A 450 31.21 -2.43 -4.07
CA VAL A 450 30.89 -2.56 -5.50
C VAL A 450 30.03 -3.78 -5.69
N ILE A 451 28.91 -3.59 -6.39
CA ILE A 451 27.94 -4.63 -6.75
C ILE A 451 27.67 -4.62 -8.24
N ASP A 452 27.18 -5.71 -8.74
CA ASP A 452 26.64 -5.79 -10.11
C ASP A 452 25.11 -5.77 -10.06
N LEU A 453 24.49 -4.97 -10.91
CA LEU A 453 23.04 -4.87 -11.01
C LEU A 453 22.56 -5.41 -12.36
N PRO A 454 21.72 -6.46 -12.35
CA PRO A 454 21.07 -6.97 -13.56
C PRO A 454 20.21 -5.91 -14.25
N PRO A 455 19.85 -6.10 -15.54
CA PRO A 455 18.89 -5.25 -16.23
C PRO A 455 17.51 -5.29 -15.56
N LEU A 456 16.80 -4.17 -15.50
CA LEU A 456 15.40 -4.08 -15.02
C LEU A 456 15.17 -4.90 -13.74
N SER A 457 15.98 -4.62 -12.71
CA SER A 457 16.02 -5.48 -11.52
C SER A 457 16.03 -4.72 -10.20
N THR A 458 15.65 -5.44 -9.15
CA THR A 458 15.88 -5.09 -7.76
C THR A 458 16.59 -6.25 -7.08
N VAL A 459 17.70 -5.94 -6.40
CA VAL A 459 18.52 -6.90 -5.67
C VAL A 459 18.59 -6.50 -4.19
N TYR A 460 18.43 -7.48 -3.32
CA TYR A 460 18.49 -7.32 -1.89
C TYR A 460 19.74 -7.99 -1.32
N PHE A 461 20.40 -7.26 -0.42
CA PHE A 461 21.58 -7.78 0.29
C PHE A 461 21.36 -7.65 1.80
N GLU A 462 21.54 -8.74 2.52
CA GLU A 462 21.75 -8.67 3.95
C GLU A 462 23.09 -7.95 4.19
N TYR A 463 23.08 -6.92 5.00
CA TYR A 463 24.26 -6.16 5.37
C TYR A 463 24.65 -6.50 6.82
N ILE A 464 25.88 -6.95 7.01
CA ILE A 464 26.45 -7.34 8.31
C ILE A 464 27.57 -6.35 8.62
N PRO A 465 27.30 -5.29 9.43
CA PRO A 465 28.32 -4.33 9.82
C PRO A 465 29.34 -4.97 10.77
N GLU A 466 30.61 -4.61 10.62
CA GLU A 466 31.65 -4.98 11.58
C GLU A 466 31.42 -4.24 12.90
N ARG A 467 31.42 -4.97 14.03
CA ARG A 467 31.29 -4.35 15.35
C ARG A 467 32.55 -3.51 15.66
N MET A 468 32.36 -2.24 16.05
CA MET A 468 33.49 -1.34 16.39
C MET A 468 34.37 -1.84 17.54
N ALA A 469 33.89 -2.76 18.39
CA ALA A 469 34.63 -3.37 19.48
C ALA A 469 35.87 -4.14 19.03
N ASP A 470 35.83 -4.79 17.86
CA ASP A 470 36.95 -5.59 17.34
C ASP A 470 38.16 -4.75 16.87
N LYS A 471 37.95 -3.44 16.56
CA LYS A 471 39.07 -2.56 16.17
C LYS A 471 39.96 -2.20 17.34
N ASN A 472 39.43 -2.04 18.55
CA ASN A 472 40.20 -1.71 19.74
C ASN A 472 41.01 -2.92 20.23
N GLU A 473 40.48 -4.14 20.15
CA GLU A 473 41.24 -5.35 20.51
C GLU A 473 42.38 -5.66 19.53
N LYS A 474 42.14 -5.47 18.23
CA LYS A 474 43.20 -5.65 17.20
C LYS A 474 44.29 -4.56 17.27
N ALA A 475 43.94 -3.34 17.67
CA ALA A 475 44.93 -2.27 17.88
C ALA A 475 45.80 -2.50 19.13
N VAL A 476 45.18 -3.00 20.21
CA VAL A 476 45.92 -3.35 21.45
C VAL A 476 46.87 -4.53 21.22
N GLN A 477 46.50 -5.55 20.44
CA GLN A 477 47.33 -6.68 20.10
C GLN A 477 48.48 -6.34 19.13
N LYS A 478 48.40 -5.26 18.34
CA LYS A 478 49.48 -4.78 17.46
C LYS A 478 50.52 -3.94 18.18
N HIS A 479 50.25 -3.42 19.36
CA HIS A 479 51.18 -2.64 20.18
C HIS A 479 51.82 -3.46 21.31
N SER A 480 51.43 -4.74 21.44
CA SER A 480 51.99 -5.68 22.42
C SER A 480 52.86 -6.77 21.77
N LYS A 481 53.24 -6.59 20.54
CA LYS A 481 54.32 -7.31 19.84
C LYS A 481 55.39 -6.30 19.40
#